data_1e9a3f445018f488b792027d43b34bbd
#
_entry.id   1e9a3f445018f488b792027d43b34bbd
#
_cell.length_a   1.000
_cell.length_b   1.000
_cell.length_c   1.000
_cell.angle_alpha   90.00
_cell.angle_beta   90.00
_cell.angle_gamma   90.00
#
_symmetry.space_group_name_H-M   'P 1'
#
loop_
_entity.id
_entity.type
_entity.pdbx_description
1 polymer ?
#
loop_
_entity_poly.entity_id
_entity_poly.type
_entity_poly.pdbx_seq_one_letter_code
_entity_poly.pdbx_strand_id
1 'polypeptide(L)'
;MKQEPLKRRRPAARKRGRKQTLWAVVLSVLAVSVIALCLGIWTKLPGEDVPVGGVEPPEDALSPASSVATPEPEPEPQPVVETIRFSATGDNLIHAPIYKQAARRAGEEGKYSFDYCYEHIAPFYAEQDVNWINQETLCSDTLAPSTYPSFSTPGDCARALYRAGVRVFSLSNNHTYDKGASGIAATLQFWESMPEDVVTTGLWRGEEDYDRIPLQTVNGVTMAYLSYTEHTNGIRQNKNMTANVIYTSQTDVIERQVRLARQQADFVVVGVHWGVEDSHAIVDSQRTLAQNLADWGADVIVGTHPHVLQDAQWLTAADGRRSFVAFSLGNFLSTQSRPDQLVGAILTLQLQKTTQPNGSVQCEVLEPQLHPTVTHYDAGKSNVRTYLLRDYTQELAAAHGVRANYSDFSLDRIQKIAQNNISASFLVLT
;
A
#
# COMPACT_ATOMS: atom_id res chain seq x y z
N MET A 1 45.32 41.97 26.89
CA MET A 1 43.96 41.99 27.43
C MET A 1 43.59 40.60 27.82
N LYS A 2 43.38 40.33 29.11
CA LYS A 2 43.16 39.02 29.73
C LYS A 2 41.69 38.65 29.59
N GLN A 3 41.36 37.44 29.12
CA GLN A 3 40.02 36.88 29.11
C GLN A 3 39.75 36.14 30.46
N GLU A 4 38.63 36.49 31.10
CA GLU A 4 38.11 35.81 32.29
C GLU A 4 37.26 34.59 31.88
N PRO A 5 37.20 33.50 32.72
CA PRO A 5 36.46 32.28 32.40
C PRO A 5 35.02 32.33 32.95
N LEU A 6 34.06 31.89 32.09
CA LEU A 6 32.64 31.75 32.40
C LEU A 6 32.35 30.61 33.37
N LYS A 7 31.66 30.97 34.48
CA LYS A 7 31.17 30.07 35.54
C LYS A 7 30.03 29.14 35.01
N ARG A 8 30.21 27.83 35.10
CA ARG A 8 29.18 26.80 34.90
C ARG A 8 28.16 26.82 36.03
N ARG A 9 26.86 27.00 35.70
CA ARG A 9 25.72 26.79 36.58
C ARG A 9 25.31 25.30 36.58
N ARG A 10 25.15 24.70 37.77
CA ARG A 10 24.61 23.34 37.97
C ARG A 10 23.10 23.37 37.85
N PRO A 11 22.45 22.33 37.25
CA PRO A 11 21.00 22.26 37.20
C PRO A 11 20.43 21.71 38.52
N ALA A 12 19.28 22.29 38.96
CA ALA A 12 18.56 21.93 40.14
C ALA A 12 17.81 20.59 40.03
N ALA A 13 17.87 19.77 41.05
CA ALA A 13 17.17 18.49 41.12
C ALA A 13 15.64 18.69 41.24
N ARG A 14 14.89 18.09 40.30
CA ARG A 14 13.41 18.10 40.26
C ARG A 14 12.86 16.91 41.05
N LYS A 15 12.17 17.18 42.16
CA LYS A 15 11.47 16.19 43.00
C LYS A 15 10.35 15.53 42.20
N ARG A 16 10.46 14.22 41.90
CA ARG A 16 9.36 13.35 41.49
C ARG A 16 8.61 12.87 42.72
N GLY A 17 7.35 13.22 42.85
CA GLY A 17 6.51 12.89 43.96
C GLY A 17 5.17 12.29 43.60
N ARG A 18 4.87 11.15 44.17
CA ARG A 18 3.59 10.72 44.78
C ARG A 18 2.31 10.54 43.92
N LYS A 19 2.36 10.38 42.61
CA LYS A 19 1.13 10.06 41.86
C LYS A 19 1.06 8.62 41.28
N GLN A 20 2.16 7.86 41.28
CA GLN A 20 2.19 6.50 40.75
C GLN A 20 1.71 5.39 41.67
N THR A 21 1.61 5.66 43.00
CA THR A 21 1.20 4.63 43.98
C THR A 21 -0.32 4.48 44.11
N LEU A 22 -1.12 5.46 43.66
CA LEU A 22 -2.58 5.42 43.78
C LEU A 22 -3.24 4.54 42.69
N TRP A 23 -2.67 4.47 41.49
CA TRP A 23 -3.22 3.68 40.40
C TRP A 23 -2.97 2.17 40.52
N ALA A 24 -1.88 1.77 41.13
CA ALA A 24 -1.57 0.36 41.38
C ALA A 24 -2.54 -0.30 42.34
N VAL A 25 -3.06 0.45 43.33
CA VAL A 25 -4.02 -0.07 44.32
C VAL A 25 -5.43 -0.21 43.75
N VAL A 26 -5.85 0.68 42.85
CA VAL A 26 -7.18 0.62 42.19
C VAL A 26 -7.30 -0.56 41.21
N LEU A 27 -6.24 -0.89 40.46
CA LEU A 27 -6.21 -2.04 39.56
C LEU A 27 -6.20 -3.38 40.29
N SER A 28 -5.59 -3.47 41.46
CA SER A 28 -5.56 -4.69 42.29
C SER A 28 -6.91 -5.01 42.94
N VAL A 29 -7.71 -4.00 43.29
CA VAL A 29 -9.05 -4.21 43.87
C VAL A 29 -10.07 -4.64 42.83
N LEU A 30 -9.98 -4.17 41.60
CA LEU A 30 -10.86 -4.59 40.48
C LEU A 30 -10.63 -6.03 40.06
N ALA A 31 -9.39 -6.53 40.06
CA ALA A 31 -9.06 -7.91 39.70
C ALA A 31 -9.59 -8.93 40.72
N VAL A 32 -9.61 -8.61 42.01
CA VAL A 32 -10.13 -9.49 43.04
C VAL A 32 -11.66 -9.57 43.03
N SER A 33 -12.35 -8.50 42.62
CA SER A 33 -13.81 -8.46 42.54
C SER A 33 -14.37 -9.31 41.36
N VAL A 34 -13.65 -9.43 40.25
CA VAL A 34 -14.06 -10.26 39.11
C VAL A 34 -13.89 -11.76 39.41
N ILE A 35 -12.85 -12.15 40.14
CA ILE A 35 -12.60 -13.56 40.50
C ILE A 35 -13.66 -14.06 41.51
N ALA A 36 -14.14 -13.18 42.43
CA ALA A 36 -15.18 -13.53 43.40
C ALA A 36 -16.57 -13.73 42.75
N LEU A 37 -16.87 -13.04 41.62
CA LEU A 37 -18.12 -13.20 40.89
C LEU A 37 -18.18 -14.51 40.07
N CYS A 38 -17.06 -15.03 39.60
CA CYS A 38 -16.99 -16.27 38.82
C CYS A 38 -17.03 -17.53 39.68
N LEU A 39 -16.71 -17.48 40.97
CA LEU A 39 -16.75 -18.60 41.91
C LEU A 39 -18.07 -18.75 42.68
N GLY A 40 -19.00 -17.77 42.57
CA GLY A 40 -20.26 -17.74 43.29
C GLY A 40 -21.45 -18.43 42.64
N ILE A 41 -21.32 -18.98 41.41
CA ILE A 41 -22.46 -19.49 40.61
C ILE A 41 -22.57 -21.03 40.67
N TRP A 42 -21.70 -21.76 41.38
CA TRP A 42 -21.66 -23.22 41.36
C TRP A 42 -22.11 -23.96 42.63
N THR A 43 -22.89 -23.32 43.51
CA THR A 43 -23.49 -24.05 44.65
C THR A 43 -24.93 -23.65 44.85
N LYS A 44 -25.89 -24.41 44.36
CA LYS A 44 -27.18 -24.80 44.95
C LYS A 44 -28.20 -25.27 43.92
N LEU A 45 -28.40 -26.55 43.82
CA LEU A 45 -29.71 -27.16 43.46
C LEU A 45 -30.10 -28.09 44.60
N PRO A 46 -31.31 -27.98 45.17
CA PRO A 46 -31.80 -28.92 46.18
C PRO A 46 -32.40 -30.13 45.53
N GLY A 47 -32.13 -31.32 46.13
CA GLY A 47 -32.79 -32.57 45.76
C GLY A 47 -34.19 -32.59 46.38
N GLU A 48 -35.16 -33.09 45.63
CA GLU A 48 -36.46 -33.51 46.15
C GLU A 48 -36.56 -35.04 46.05
N ASP A 49 -36.77 -35.67 47.18
CA ASP A 49 -37.11 -37.07 47.32
C ASP A 49 -38.57 -37.31 46.92
N VAL A 50 -38.85 -38.32 46.10
CA VAL A 50 -40.20 -38.83 45.85
C VAL A 50 -40.24 -40.33 46.10
N PRO A 51 -41.25 -40.87 46.81
CA PRO A 51 -41.21 -42.21 47.36
C PRO A 51 -41.57 -43.30 46.32
N VAL A 52 -40.98 -44.48 46.56
CA VAL A 52 -41.16 -45.71 45.83
C VAL A 52 -42.54 -46.32 46.13
N GLY A 53 -43.36 -46.55 45.10
CA GLY A 53 -44.55 -47.41 45.14
C GLY A 53 -44.41 -48.50 44.05
N GLY A 54 -44.29 -49.70 44.52
CA GLY A 54 -44.18 -50.85 43.58
C GLY A 54 -45.56 -51.34 43.02
N VAL A 55 -45.55 -51.67 41.76
CA VAL A 55 -46.56 -52.54 41.13
C VAL A 55 -45.87 -53.43 40.11
N GLU A 56 -46.09 -54.74 40.17
CA GLU A 56 -45.59 -55.81 39.23
C GLU A 56 -46.24 -55.73 37.84
N PRO A 57 -45.61 -56.39 36.85
CA PRO A 57 -45.95 -56.22 35.42
C PRO A 57 -46.96 -57.16 34.86
N PRO A 58 -47.56 -56.89 33.68
CA PRO A 58 -48.04 -57.96 32.78
C PRO A 58 -47.10 -58.07 31.57
N GLU A 59 -46.92 -59.35 31.19
CA GLU A 59 -46.19 -59.84 30.04
C GLU A 59 -46.79 -59.45 28.69
N ASP A 60 -45.91 -59.59 27.70
CA ASP A 60 -46.17 -59.66 26.25
C ASP A 60 -46.46 -58.34 25.48
N ALA A 61 -45.39 -57.88 24.80
CA ALA A 61 -45.38 -57.55 23.36
C ALA A 61 -43.97 -57.26 22.89
N LEU A 62 -43.41 -58.16 22.10
CA LEU A 62 -42.19 -57.95 21.31
C LEU A 62 -42.45 -56.86 20.26
N SER A 63 -41.94 -55.70 20.50
CA SER A 63 -41.76 -54.63 19.47
C SER A 63 -40.29 -54.55 19.04
N PRO A 64 -39.99 -54.39 17.72
CA PRO A 64 -38.64 -54.42 17.23
C PRO A 64 -37.85 -53.26 17.76
N ALA A 65 -36.61 -53.54 18.16
CA ALA A 65 -35.65 -52.55 18.65
C ALA A 65 -35.57 -51.37 17.68
N SER A 66 -36.00 -50.20 18.15
CA SER A 66 -35.71 -48.92 17.49
C SER A 66 -34.21 -48.73 17.51
N SER A 67 -33.57 -48.82 16.33
CA SER A 67 -32.17 -48.50 16.18
C SER A 67 -31.99 -47.02 16.57
N VAL A 68 -31.37 -46.77 17.71
CA VAL A 68 -30.89 -45.44 18.09
C VAL A 68 -29.85 -45.05 17.02
N ALA A 69 -30.23 -44.18 16.11
CA ALA A 69 -29.29 -43.62 15.15
C ALA A 69 -28.16 -42.93 15.94
N THR A 70 -26.95 -43.43 15.78
CA THR A 70 -25.75 -42.75 16.27
C THR A 70 -25.76 -41.35 15.66
N PRO A 71 -25.68 -40.25 16.43
CA PRO A 71 -25.62 -38.92 15.86
C PRO A 71 -24.44 -38.87 14.89
N GLU A 72 -24.71 -38.37 13.68
CA GLU A 72 -23.67 -38.12 12.68
C GLU A 72 -22.66 -37.14 13.31
N PRO A 73 -21.34 -37.43 13.26
CA PRO A 73 -20.35 -36.55 13.86
C PRO A 73 -20.52 -35.12 13.26
N GLU A 74 -20.59 -34.14 14.11
CA GLU A 74 -20.59 -32.74 13.66
C GLU A 74 -19.36 -32.51 12.76
N PRO A 75 -19.52 -31.82 11.60
CA PRO A 75 -18.41 -31.55 10.69
C PRO A 75 -17.33 -30.79 11.43
N GLU A 76 -16.08 -31.25 11.34
CA GLU A 76 -14.95 -30.58 11.94
C GLU A 76 -14.87 -29.11 11.40
N PRO A 77 -14.63 -28.12 12.26
CA PRO A 77 -14.49 -26.72 11.82
C PRO A 77 -13.41 -26.61 10.75
N GLN A 78 -13.75 -25.98 9.62
CA GLN A 78 -12.80 -25.77 8.50
C GLN A 78 -12.08 -24.44 8.67
N PRO A 79 -10.84 -24.30 8.14
CA PRO A 79 -10.15 -23.02 8.07
C PRO A 79 -10.96 -21.99 7.28
N VAL A 80 -10.96 -20.75 7.74
CA VAL A 80 -11.49 -19.59 7.00
C VAL A 80 -10.38 -19.00 6.17
N VAL A 81 -10.59 -18.88 4.86
CA VAL A 81 -9.63 -18.29 3.92
C VAL A 81 -10.21 -17.00 3.34
N GLU A 82 -9.50 -15.91 3.55
CA GLU A 82 -9.81 -14.58 3.04
C GLU A 82 -8.70 -14.18 2.07
N THR A 83 -9.06 -13.68 0.88
CA THR A 83 -8.10 -13.34 -0.17
C THR A 83 -8.40 -11.98 -0.76
N ILE A 84 -7.36 -11.17 -0.96
CA ILE A 84 -7.37 -9.88 -1.64
C ILE A 84 -6.58 -10.00 -2.94
N ARG A 85 -7.20 -9.64 -4.06
CA ARG A 85 -6.50 -9.37 -5.32
C ARG A 85 -5.96 -7.94 -5.26
N PHE A 86 -4.66 -7.84 -5.08
CA PHE A 86 -3.96 -6.57 -4.93
C PHE A 86 -3.23 -6.22 -6.22
N SER A 87 -3.28 -4.94 -6.63
CA SER A 87 -2.40 -4.41 -7.67
C SER A 87 -1.61 -3.20 -7.23
N ALA A 88 -0.41 -3.04 -7.81
CA ALA A 88 0.42 -1.85 -7.65
C ALA A 88 0.93 -1.36 -9.01
N THR A 89 0.95 -0.04 -9.17
CA THR A 89 1.27 0.64 -10.43
C THR A 89 2.37 1.67 -10.20
N GLY A 90 3.25 1.85 -11.19
CA GLY A 90 4.41 2.75 -11.12
C GLY A 90 4.08 4.24 -11.18
N ASP A 91 4.96 5.01 -11.81
CA ASP A 91 4.98 6.47 -11.74
C ASP A 91 3.87 7.13 -12.59
N ASN A 92 2.91 7.78 -11.92
CA ASN A 92 1.93 8.64 -12.56
C ASN A 92 2.48 10.08 -12.60
N LEU A 93 3.20 10.39 -13.69
CA LEU A 93 4.00 11.61 -13.86
C LEU A 93 3.33 12.55 -14.87
N ILE A 94 2.59 13.53 -14.38
CA ILE A 94 1.70 14.36 -15.19
C ILE A 94 2.42 15.56 -15.82
N HIS A 95 2.94 15.35 -17.02
CA HIS A 95 3.56 16.41 -17.84
C HIS A 95 2.53 17.34 -18.51
N ALA A 96 3.03 18.50 -19.04
CA ALA A 96 2.19 19.49 -19.68
C ALA A 96 1.28 18.94 -20.81
N PRO A 97 1.74 18.06 -21.71
CA PRO A 97 0.86 17.52 -22.75
C PRO A 97 -0.36 16.81 -22.17
N ILE A 98 -0.22 16.12 -21.00
CA ILE A 98 -1.28 15.35 -20.37
C ILE A 98 -2.35 16.29 -19.79
N TYR A 99 -1.98 17.24 -18.91
CA TYR A 99 -3.00 18.13 -18.33
C TYR A 99 -3.60 19.11 -19.34
N LYS A 100 -2.83 19.53 -20.37
CA LYS A 100 -3.36 20.36 -21.47
C LYS A 100 -4.39 19.62 -22.32
N GLN A 101 -4.20 18.32 -22.60
CA GLN A 101 -5.23 17.55 -23.28
C GLN A 101 -6.45 17.32 -22.38
N ALA A 102 -6.26 17.10 -21.07
CA ALA A 102 -7.34 16.95 -20.11
C ALA A 102 -8.21 18.23 -20.03
N ALA A 103 -7.59 19.42 -20.06
CA ALA A 103 -8.29 20.69 -20.15
C ALA A 103 -9.12 20.81 -21.44
N ARG A 104 -8.52 20.48 -22.61
CA ARG A 104 -9.27 20.49 -23.90
C ARG A 104 -10.45 19.52 -23.92
N ARG A 105 -10.32 18.35 -23.26
CA ARG A 105 -11.40 17.35 -23.19
C ARG A 105 -12.52 17.77 -22.25
N ALA A 106 -12.21 18.51 -21.18
CA ALA A 106 -13.22 19.03 -20.28
C ALA A 106 -14.10 20.11 -20.97
N GLY A 107 -13.53 20.92 -21.88
CA GLY A 107 -14.25 21.95 -22.62
C GLY A 107 -14.75 23.12 -21.78
N GLU A 108 -14.36 23.20 -20.50
CA GLU A 108 -14.74 24.21 -19.53
C GLU A 108 -13.49 24.74 -18.82
N GLU A 109 -13.41 26.06 -18.62
CA GLU A 109 -12.26 26.70 -17.98
C GLU A 109 -12.09 26.20 -16.53
N GLY A 110 -10.88 25.87 -16.17
CA GLY A 110 -10.53 25.38 -14.83
C GLY A 110 -10.91 23.92 -14.54
N LYS A 111 -11.50 23.21 -15.53
CA LYS A 111 -11.82 21.78 -15.42
C LYS A 111 -10.87 20.92 -16.24
N TYR A 112 -10.72 19.66 -15.82
CA TYR A 112 -9.84 18.70 -16.48
C TYR A 112 -10.49 17.33 -16.55
N SER A 113 -10.46 16.68 -17.72
CA SER A 113 -10.94 15.30 -17.92
C SER A 113 -9.76 14.40 -18.20
N PHE A 114 -9.36 13.61 -17.19
CA PHE A 114 -8.24 12.65 -17.28
C PHE A 114 -8.71 11.22 -17.55
N ASP A 115 -10.02 10.93 -17.56
CA ASP A 115 -10.55 9.56 -17.72
C ASP A 115 -9.99 8.88 -18.96
N TYR A 116 -9.84 9.61 -20.06
CA TYR A 116 -9.23 9.13 -21.31
C TYR A 116 -7.81 8.55 -21.12
N CYS A 117 -7.04 9.08 -20.15
CA CYS A 117 -5.67 8.60 -19.91
C CYS A 117 -5.67 7.17 -19.36
N TYR A 118 -6.74 6.76 -18.69
CA TYR A 118 -6.85 5.52 -17.92
C TYR A 118 -7.91 4.55 -18.45
N GLU A 119 -8.66 4.91 -19.50
CA GLU A 119 -9.83 4.16 -20.00
C GLU A 119 -9.52 2.71 -20.36
N HIS A 120 -8.31 2.42 -20.86
CA HIS A 120 -7.89 1.07 -21.23
C HIS A 120 -7.38 0.25 -20.03
N ILE A 121 -7.11 0.89 -18.90
CA ILE A 121 -6.66 0.23 -17.68
C ILE A 121 -7.79 0.06 -16.65
N ALA A 122 -8.82 0.91 -16.68
CA ALA A 122 -9.93 0.85 -15.75
C ALA A 122 -10.61 -0.54 -15.67
N PRO A 123 -10.84 -1.28 -16.78
CA PRO A 123 -11.37 -2.65 -16.70
C PRO A 123 -10.45 -3.61 -15.93
N PHE A 124 -9.12 -3.48 -16.08
CA PHE A 124 -8.16 -4.29 -15.36
C PHE A 124 -8.17 -3.99 -13.84
N TYR A 125 -8.27 -2.71 -13.48
CA TYR A 125 -8.39 -2.32 -12.08
C TYR A 125 -9.70 -2.81 -11.45
N ALA A 126 -10.78 -2.88 -12.20
CA ALA A 126 -12.07 -3.39 -11.72
C ALA A 126 -12.04 -4.89 -11.36
N GLU A 127 -11.05 -5.64 -11.85
CA GLU A 127 -10.82 -7.03 -11.50
C GLU A 127 -10.08 -7.19 -10.17
N GLN A 128 -9.53 -6.11 -9.61
CA GLN A 128 -8.76 -6.12 -8.38
C GLN A 128 -9.61 -5.60 -7.21
N ASP A 129 -9.32 -6.08 -6.01
CA ASP A 129 -10.00 -5.61 -4.79
C ASP A 129 -9.34 -4.34 -4.25
N VAL A 130 -8.02 -4.19 -4.45
CA VAL A 130 -7.24 -3.01 -4.05
C VAL A 130 -6.25 -2.63 -5.14
N ASN A 131 -6.26 -1.36 -5.54
CA ASN A 131 -5.31 -0.78 -6.49
C ASN A 131 -4.48 0.33 -5.83
N TRP A 132 -3.15 0.17 -5.84
CA TRP A 132 -2.16 1.10 -5.34
C TRP A 132 -1.42 1.80 -6.50
N ILE A 133 -1.05 3.08 -6.36
CA ILE A 133 -0.29 3.83 -7.37
C ILE A 133 0.73 4.79 -6.72
N ASN A 134 1.88 4.99 -7.38
CA ASN A 134 2.75 6.12 -7.06
C ASN A 134 2.25 7.38 -7.79
N GLN A 135 1.65 8.32 -7.04
CA GLN A 135 1.28 9.64 -7.56
C GLN A 135 2.50 10.56 -7.46
N GLU A 136 3.32 10.57 -8.49
CA GLU A 136 4.63 11.23 -8.43
C GLU A 136 4.54 12.76 -8.48
N THR A 137 3.48 13.29 -9.07
CA THR A 137 3.27 14.73 -9.13
C THR A 137 2.20 15.19 -8.13
N LEU A 138 2.52 16.26 -7.40
CA LEU A 138 1.66 16.86 -6.40
C LEU A 138 0.29 17.23 -6.98
N CYS A 139 -0.80 16.75 -6.38
CA CYS A 139 -2.18 17.07 -6.77
C CYS A 139 -2.75 18.23 -5.96
N SER A 140 -3.46 19.17 -6.62
CA SER A 140 -4.10 20.31 -5.97
C SER A 140 -5.23 20.88 -6.82
N ASP A 141 -6.26 21.43 -6.15
CA ASP A 141 -7.33 22.21 -6.78
C ASP A 141 -7.04 23.72 -6.80
N THR A 142 -6.02 24.17 -6.09
CA THR A 142 -5.77 25.61 -5.86
C THR A 142 -4.52 26.13 -6.55
N LEU A 143 -3.58 25.24 -6.90
CA LEU A 143 -2.35 25.64 -7.59
C LEU A 143 -2.53 25.54 -9.11
N ALA A 144 -1.96 26.53 -9.82
CA ALA A 144 -1.90 26.47 -11.29
C ALA A 144 -1.11 25.23 -11.74
N PRO A 145 -1.61 24.48 -12.76
CA PRO A 145 -0.88 23.35 -13.31
C PRO A 145 0.48 23.74 -13.86
N SER A 146 1.48 22.92 -13.61
CA SER A 146 2.84 23.10 -14.12
C SER A 146 3.53 21.77 -14.36
N THR A 147 4.62 21.80 -15.11
CA THR A 147 5.38 20.63 -15.56
C THR A 147 6.84 20.72 -15.11
N TYR A 148 7.66 19.74 -15.55
CA TYR A 148 9.09 19.72 -15.28
C TYR A 148 9.73 21.13 -15.41
N PRO A 149 10.64 21.52 -14.52
CA PRO A 149 11.20 20.73 -13.41
C PRO A 149 10.40 20.79 -12.10
N SER A 150 9.31 21.53 -12.02
CA SER A 150 8.52 21.75 -10.79
C SER A 150 7.03 21.54 -11.09
N PHE A 151 6.53 20.35 -10.72
CA PHE A 151 5.19 19.90 -11.05
C PHE A 151 4.09 20.45 -10.13
N SER A 152 2.91 20.61 -10.72
CA SER A 152 1.63 20.76 -10.02
C SER A 152 0.54 20.22 -10.92
N THR A 153 -0.23 19.26 -10.43
CA THR A 153 -1.24 18.51 -11.17
C THR A 153 -2.63 18.90 -10.69
N PRO A 154 -3.60 19.13 -11.61
CA PRO A 154 -5.00 19.30 -11.23
C PRO A 154 -5.51 18.10 -10.43
N GLY A 155 -6.25 18.33 -9.34
CA GLY A 155 -6.84 17.28 -8.50
C GLY A 155 -7.76 16.33 -9.28
N ASP A 156 -8.32 16.76 -10.41
CA ASP A 156 -9.12 15.92 -11.30
C ASP A 156 -8.36 14.69 -11.81
N CYS A 157 -7.03 14.70 -11.81
CA CYS A 157 -6.20 13.54 -12.14
C CYS A 157 -6.41 12.41 -11.12
N ALA A 158 -6.27 12.69 -9.84
CA ALA A 158 -6.50 11.71 -8.77
C ALA A 158 -7.96 11.27 -8.71
N ARG A 159 -8.91 12.19 -8.97
CA ARG A 159 -10.35 11.83 -9.07
C ARG A 159 -10.63 10.89 -10.25
N ALA A 160 -9.95 11.03 -11.38
CA ALA A 160 -10.06 10.10 -12.50
C ALA A 160 -9.48 8.72 -12.15
N LEU A 161 -8.34 8.65 -11.48
CA LEU A 161 -7.78 7.40 -10.96
C LEU A 161 -8.72 6.73 -9.95
N TYR A 162 -9.34 7.52 -9.04
CA TYR A 162 -10.36 7.02 -8.12
C TYR A 162 -11.54 6.38 -8.87
N ARG A 163 -12.06 7.03 -9.92
CA ARG A 163 -13.12 6.46 -10.77
C ARG A 163 -12.66 5.21 -11.51
N ALA A 164 -11.39 5.14 -11.88
CA ALA A 164 -10.79 3.95 -12.50
C ALA A 164 -10.60 2.78 -11.53
N GLY A 165 -10.75 3.00 -10.20
CA GLY A 165 -10.67 1.94 -9.20
C GLY A 165 -9.49 2.07 -8.22
N VAL A 166 -8.62 3.09 -8.35
CA VAL A 166 -7.49 3.30 -7.41
C VAL A 166 -8.01 3.82 -6.07
N ARG A 167 -7.51 3.25 -4.98
CA ARG A 167 -7.85 3.65 -3.60
C ARG A 167 -6.65 4.02 -2.76
N VAL A 168 -5.45 3.54 -3.10
CA VAL A 168 -4.23 3.77 -2.33
C VAL A 168 -3.23 4.58 -3.14
N PHE A 169 -2.83 5.74 -2.61
CA PHE A 169 -1.92 6.67 -3.27
C PHE A 169 -0.65 6.87 -2.44
N SER A 170 0.50 6.52 -3.03
CA SER A 170 1.81 6.89 -2.51
C SER A 170 2.15 8.32 -2.91
N LEU A 171 2.53 9.14 -1.95
CA LEU A 171 2.81 10.57 -2.12
C LEU A 171 4.27 10.92 -1.79
N SER A 172 5.09 9.93 -1.40
CA SER A 172 6.50 10.13 -1.06
C SER A 172 7.38 9.85 -2.27
N ASN A 173 7.88 10.93 -2.91
CA ASN A 173 8.70 10.86 -4.12
C ASN A 173 9.60 12.12 -4.24
N ASN A 174 10.43 12.17 -5.28
CA ASN A 174 11.35 13.27 -5.51
C ASN A 174 10.65 14.62 -5.83
N HIS A 175 9.39 14.60 -6.30
CA HIS A 175 8.58 15.78 -6.64
C HIS A 175 7.66 16.26 -5.51
N THR A 176 7.64 15.60 -4.36
CA THR A 176 6.76 15.95 -3.24
C THR A 176 6.91 17.42 -2.79
N TYR A 177 8.12 17.97 -2.86
CA TYR A 177 8.38 19.35 -2.42
C TYR A 177 8.45 20.41 -3.54
N ASP A 178 8.08 20.07 -4.77
CA ASP A 178 8.22 20.95 -5.95
C ASP A 178 7.63 22.35 -5.78
N LYS A 179 6.59 22.51 -5.00
CA LYS A 179 5.94 23.80 -4.70
C LYS A 179 6.20 24.31 -3.28
N GLY A 180 7.19 23.71 -2.59
CA GLY A 180 7.54 24.10 -1.24
C GLY A 180 6.36 24.04 -0.26
N ALA A 181 6.33 24.96 0.71
CA ALA A 181 5.32 24.96 1.76
C ALA A 181 3.89 25.15 1.23
N SER A 182 3.70 26.01 0.21
CA SER A 182 2.38 26.19 -0.41
C SER A 182 1.90 24.93 -1.13
N GLY A 183 2.83 24.19 -1.76
CA GLY A 183 2.54 22.90 -2.37
C GLY A 183 2.08 21.87 -1.37
N ILE A 184 2.80 21.71 -0.27
CA ILE A 184 2.44 20.78 0.80
C ILE A 184 1.07 21.11 1.38
N ALA A 185 0.80 22.40 1.69
CA ALA A 185 -0.51 22.79 2.22
C ALA A 185 -1.64 22.53 1.23
N ALA A 186 -1.44 22.87 -0.04
CA ALA A 186 -2.46 22.66 -1.09
C ALA A 186 -2.73 21.18 -1.38
N THR A 187 -1.70 20.34 -1.40
CA THR A 187 -1.87 18.90 -1.65
C THR A 187 -2.53 18.21 -0.46
N LEU A 188 -2.20 18.56 0.78
CA LEU A 188 -2.88 18.03 1.96
C LEU A 188 -4.37 18.36 1.95
N GLN A 189 -4.72 19.64 1.70
CA GLN A 189 -6.11 20.09 1.59
C GLN A 189 -6.86 19.32 0.50
N PHE A 190 -6.22 19.07 -0.64
CA PHE A 190 -6.80 18.28 -1.73
C PHE A 190 -7.08 16.84 -1.29
N TRP A 191 -6.08 16.12 -0.73
CA TRP A 191 -6.25 14.73 -0.34
C TRP A 191 -7.29 14.56 0.79
N GLU A 192 -7.41 15.52 1.70
CA GLU A 192 -8.45 15.56 2.74
C GLU A 192 -9.87 15.74 2.16
N SER A 193 -10.00 16.26 0.93
CA SER A 193 -11.28 16.39 0.23
C SER A 193 -11.69 15.17 -0.59
N MET A 194 -10.80 14.18 -0.72
CA MET A 194 -11.10 12.92 -1.41
C MET A 194 -12.04 12.05 -0.58
N PRO A 195 -12.74 11.08 -1.19
CA PRO A 195 -13.60 10.14 -0.46
C PRO A 195 -12.87 9.42 0.68
N GLU A 196 -13.61 9.07 1.74
CA GLU A 196 -13.08 8.45 2.97
C GLU A 196 -12.42 7.07 2.75
N ASP A 197 -12.76 6.38 1.65
CA ASP A 197 -12.14 5.11 1.26
C ASP A 197 -10.80 5.26 0.53
N VAL A 198 -10.35 6.51 0.30
CA VAL A 198 -9.02 6.80 -0.23
C VAL A 198 -7.99 6.77 0.89
N VAL A 199 -6.95 5.98 0.70
CA VAL A 199 -5.79 5.92 1.60
C VAL A 199 -4.61 6.62 0.95
N THR A 200 -4.00 7.55 1.68
CA THR A 200 -2.74 8.19 1.29
C THR A 200 -1.62 7.80 2.23
N THR A 201 -0.42 7.65 1.71
CA THR A 201 0.77 7.30 2.50
C THR A 201 1.99 8.09 2.03
N GLY A 202 2.96 8.31 2.94
CA GLY A 202 4.24 8.94 2.63
C GLY A 202 4.30 10.44 2.88
N LEU A 203 3.22 11.10 3.30
CA LEU A 203 3.20 12.45 3.83
C LEU A 203 2.75 12.45 5.30
N TRP A 204 3.60 12.96 6.17
CA TRP A 204 3.44 12.95 7.61
C TRP A 204 3.38 14.39 8.16
N ARG A 205 2.44 14.69 9.06
CA ARG A 205 2.25 16.06 9.58
C ARG A 205 3.33 16.51 10.58
N GLY A 206 4.24 15.62 10.96
CA GLY A 206 5.35 15.84 11.88
C GLY A 206 5.83 14.53 12.47
N GLU A 207 6.90 14.57 13.27
CA GLU A 207 7.46 13.36 13.89
C GLU A 207 6.47 12.70 14.87
N GLU A 208 5.56 13.46 15.46
CA GLU A 208 4.48 12.98 16.32
C GLU A 208 3.44 12.14 15.56
N ASP A 209 3.36 12.28 14.24
CA ASP A 209 2.42 11.56 13.39
C ASP A 209 3.03 10.27 12.79
N TYR A 210 4.34 10.03 12.96
CA TYR A 210 5.04 8.90 12.36
C TYR A 210 4.52 7.54 12.83
N ASP A 211 3.91 7.45 14.01
CA ASP A 211 3.35 6.21 14.55
C ASP A 211 1.88 5.97 14.15
N ARG A 212 1.28 6.89 13.39
CA ARG A 212 -0.05 6.74 12.81
C ARG A 212 0.02 6.04 11.46
N ILE A 213 -0.09 4.72 11.48
CA ILE A 213 0.02 3.88 10.28
C ILE A 213 -1.29 3.95 9.48
N PRO A 214 -1.28 4.31 8.18
CA PRO A 214 -2.45 4.21 7.30
C PRO A 214 -2.88 2.75 7.13
N LEU A 215 -4.13 2.43 7.47
CA LEU A 215 -4.70 1.08 7.42
C LEU A 215 -5.92 1.06 6.51
N GLN A 216 -6.15 -0.07 5.85
CA GLN A 216 -7.38 -0.37 5.11
C GLN A 216 -7.76 -1.82 5.33
N THR A 217 -9.04 -2.07 5.63
CA THR A 217 -9.57 -3.44 5.73
C THR A 217 -10.53 -3.68 4.58
N VAL A 218 -10.27 -4.73 3.79
CA VAL A 218 -11.11 -5.17 2.68
C VAL A 218 -11.31 -6.66 2.83
N ASN A 219 -12.53 -7.16 2.68
CA ASN A 219 -12.88 -8.58 2.75
C ASN A 219 -12.25 -9.33 3.96
N GLY A 220 -12.20 -8.68 5.15
CA GLY A 220 -11.66 -9.29 6.37
C GLY A 220 -10.12 -9.23 6.51
N VAL A 221 -9.41 -8.76 5.49
CA VAL A 221 -7.94 -8.60 5.49
C VAL A 221 -7.57 -7.15 5.74
N THR A 222 -6.71 -6.88 6.72
CA THR A 222 -6.21 -5.56 7.03
C THR A 222 -4.80 -5.36 6.44
N MET A 223 -4.64 -4.31 5.66
CA MET A 223 -3.37 -3.90 5.05
C MET A 223 -2.89 -2.58 5.65
N ALA A 224 -1.60 -2.51 5.94
CA ALA A 224 -0.89 -1.28 6.32
C ALA A 224 -0.09 -0.75 5.13
N TYR A 225 -0.09 0.57 4.92
CA TYR A 225 0.60 1.21 3.82
C TYR A 225 1.64 2.21 4.30
N LEU A 226 2.87 2.05 3.82
CA LEU A 226 3.97 2.96 4.12
C LEU A 226 4.62 3.40 2.81
N SER A 227 5.22 4.60 2.80
CA SER A 227 5.95 5.09 1.63
C SER A 227 7.13 5.98 2.02
N TYR A 228 8.25 5.81 1.32
CA TYR A 228 9.52 6.47 1.56
C TYR A 228 10.16 6.95 0.27
N THR A 229 11.02 7.99 0.33
CA THR A 229 11.77 8.48 -0.83
C THR A 229 13.25 8.63 -0.53
N GLU A 230 14.09 8.43 -1.53
CA GLU A 230 15.55 8.61 -1.38
C GLU A 230 15.94 10.10 -1.34
N HIS A 231 15.25 10.94 -2.09
CA HIS A 231 15.49 12.38 -2.15
C HIS A 231 14.25 13.18 -2.60
N THR A 232 14.37 14.51 -2.58
CA THR A 232 13.32 15.46 -3.00
C THR A 232 13.91 16.55 -3.91
N ASN A 233 14.69 16.14 -4.94
CA ASN A 233 15.30 17.03 -5.94
C ASN A 233 16.07 18.22 -5.33
N GLY A 234 16.73 18.01 -4.17
CA GLY A 234 17.48 19.02 -3.46
C GLY A 234 16.64 20.05 -2.70
N ILE A 235 15.32 19.98 -2.77
CA ILE A 235 14.41 20.80 -1.97
C ILE A 235 14.26 20.17 -0.60
N ARG A 236 14.74 20.87 0.44
CA ARG A 236 14.67 20.35 1.81
C ARG A 236 13.40 20.80 2.53
N GLN A 237 12.92 19.95 3.42
CA GLN A 237 11.91 20.35 4.39
C GLN A 237 12.33 21.60 5.15
N ASN A 238 11.39 22.46 5.44
CA ASN A 238 11.60 23.65 6.26
C ASN A 238 10.41 23.88 7.22
N LYS A 239 10.60 24.73 8.22
CA LYS A 239 9.62 25.00 9.29
C LYS A 239 8.24 25.50 8.83
N ASN A 240 8.10 25.93 7.58
CA ASN A 240 6.84 26.41 7.03
C ASN A 240 6.04 25.30 6.34
N MET A 241 6.62 24.10 6.17
CA MET A 241 5.93 22.94 5.62
C MET A 241 5.13 22.25 6.73
N THR A 242 3.86 21.98 6.46
CA THR A 242 2.91 21.36 7.40
C THR A 242 2.91 19.83 7.34
N ALA A 243 3.69 19.26 6.43
CA ALA A 243 3.99 17.83 6.39
C ALA A 243 5.37 17.59 5.76
N ASN A 244 5.89 16.40 5.98
CA ASN A 244 7.20 15.95 5.49
C ASN A 244 7.17 14.51 5.00
N VAL A 245 8.14 14.17 4.15
CA VAL A 245 8.46 12.79 3.78
C VAL A 245 9.45 12.21 4.80
N ILE A 246 9.53 10.88 4.83
CA ILE A 246 10.61 10.13 5.50
C ILE A 246 11.59 9.68 4.41
N TYR A 247 12.86 10.06 4.56
CA TYR A 247 13.90 9.66 3.61
C TYR A 247 14.41 8.25 3.90
N THR A 248 14.80 7.52 2.86
CA THR A 248 15.37 6.16 2.98
C THR A 248 16.59 6.07 3.88
N SER A 249 17.28 7.19 4.13
CA SER A 249 18.39 7.31 5.08
C SER A 249 17.96 7.34 6.56
N GLN A 250 16.68 7.53 6.85
CA GLN A 250 16.13 7.57 8.22
C GLN A 250 15.72 6.14 8.68
N THR A 251 16.68 5.22 8.63
CA THR A 251 16.46 3.78 8.82
C THR A 251 15.79 3.43 10.14
N ASP A 252 16.13 4.12 11.23
CA ASP A 252 15.55 3.88 12.57
C ASP A 252 14.04 4.22 12.60
N VAL A 253 13.64 5.28 11.89
CA VAL A 253 12.23 5.67 11.76
C VAL A 253 11.47 4.65 10.92
N ILE A 254 12.06 4.23 9.79
CA ILE A 254 11.47 3.24 8.88
C ILE A 254 11.29 1.90 9.59
N GLU A 255 12.33 1.40 10.27
CA GLU A 255 12.25 0.16 11.05
C GLU A 255 11.12 0.21 12.07
N ARG A 256 11.03 1.31 12.85
CA ARG A 256 9.98 1.49 13.84
C ARG A 256 8.59 1.45 13.21
N GLN A 257 8.38 2.16 12.08
CA GLN A 257 7.10 2.19 11.39
C GLN A 257 6.70 0.82 10.81
N VAL A 258 7.63 0.11 10.15
CA VAL A 258 7.36 -1.20 9.56
C VAL A 258 7.02 -2.22 10.64
N ARG A 259 7.77 -2.23 11.75
CA ARG A 259 7.48 -3.11 12.91
C ARG A 259 6.14 -2.78 13.56
N LEU A 260 5.78 -1.49 13.65
CA LEU A 260 4.48 -1.05 14.17
C LEU A 260 3.34 -1.45 13.22
N ALA A 261 3.53 -1.28 11.91
CA ALA A 261 2.58 -1.71 10.88
C ALA A 261 2.31 -3.22 10.96
N ARG A 262 3.38 -4.04 11.12
CA ARG A 262 3.26 -5.50 11.27
C ARG A 262 2.43 -5.92 12.50
N GLN A 263 2.42 -5.11 13.56
CA GLN A 263 1.60 -5.38 14.75
C GLN A 263 0.11 -5.03 14.56
N GLN A 264 -0.21 -4.17 13.57
CA GLN A 264 -1.55 -3.62 13.37
C GLN A 264 -2.29 -4.21 12.16
N ALA A 265 -1.59 -4.92 11.28
CA ALA A 265 -2.14 -5.39 10.02
C ALA A 265 -1.75 -6.84 9.71
N ASP A 266 -2.58 -7.50 8.89
CA ASP A 266 -2.32 -8.81 8.32
C ASP A 266 -1.20 -8.74 7.27
N PHE A 267 -1.15 -7.64 6.49
CA PHE A 267 -0.10 -7.38 5.48
C PHE A 267 0.44 -5.97 5.56
N VAL A 268 1.74 -5.84 5.30
CA VAL A 268 2.45 -4.55 5.24
C VAL A 268 2.97 -4.33 3.82
N VAL A 269 2.44 -3.29 3.16
CA VAL A 269 2.83 -2.86 1.81
C VAL A 269 3.66 -1.58 1.91
N VAL A 270 4.86 -1.61 1.34
CA VAL A 270 5.80 -0.48 1.41
C VAL A 270 6.15 0.00 0.01
N GLY A 271 5.78 1.24 -0.32
CA GLY A 271 6.26 1.95 -1.51
C GLY A 271 7.64 2.57 -1.24
N VAL A 272 8.58 2.46 -2.18
CA VAL A 272 9.88 3.13 -2.07
C VAL A 272 10.25 3.79 -3.39
N HIS A 273 10.46 5.10 -3.35
CA HIS A 273 10.89 5.90 -4.49
C HIS A 273 12.41 6.06 -4.43
N TRP A 274 13.16 5.24 -5.21
CA TRP A 274 14.60 5.00 -5.03
C TRP A 274 15.34 4.67 -6.33
N GLY A 275 16.66 4.59 -6.25
CA GLY A 275 17.52 4.11 -7.32
C GLY A 275 17.97 5.22 -8.27
N VAL A 276 18.27 4.87 -9.50
CA VAL A 276 18.85 5.78 -10.49
C VAL A 276 17.92 5.92 -11.69
N GLU A 277 17.54 7.15 -12.03
CA GLU A 277 16.73 7.44 -13.23
C GLU A 277 17.35 6.81 -14.48
N ASP A 278 16.50 6.30 -15.37
CA ASP A 278 16.86 5.68 -16.65
C ASP A 278 17.75 4.42 -16.55
N SER A 279 17.88 3.83 -15.36
CA SER A 279 18.71 2.64 -15.14
C SER A 279 17.87 1.40 -14.82
N HIS A 280 18.01 0.35 -15.63
CA HIS A 280 17.46 -0.97 -15.34
C HIS A 280 18.27 -1.73 -14.27
N ALA A 281 19.46 -1.25 -13.94
CA ALA A 281 20.32 -1.90 -12.94
C ALA A 281 19.81 -1.58 -11.52
N ILE A 282 19.58 -2.63 -10.74
CA ILE A 282 19.28 -2.52 -9.31
C ILE A 282 20.56 -2.27 -8.55
N VAL A 283 20.66 -1.12 -7.84
CA VAL A 283 21.84 -0.74 -7.08
C VAL A 283 21.84 -1.38 -5.67
N ASP A 284 23.01 -1.42 -5.02
CA ASP A 284 23.17 -2.09 -3.71
C ASP A 284 22.34 -1.44 -2.60
N SER A 285 22.11 -0.11 -2.66
CA SER A 285 21.23 0.59 -1.70
C SER A 285 19.78 0.08 -1.77
N GLN A 286 19.26 -0.16 -2.99
CA GLN A 286 17.93 -0.75 -3.18
C GLN A 286 17.85 -2.16 -2.59
N ARG A 287 18.84 -3.03 -2.89
CA ARG A 287 18.89 -4.41 -2.37
C ARG A 287 18.95 -4.44 -0.84
N THR A 288 19.81 -3.60 -0.27
CA THR A 288 20.00 -3.53 1.20
C THR A 288 18.73 -3.07 1.88
N LEU A 289 18.10 -2.00 1.40
CA LEU A 289 16.86 -1.50 2.00
C LEU A 289 15.71 -2.49 1.81
N ALA A 290 15.59 -3.14 0.65
CA ALA A 290 14.57 -4.16 0.41
C ALA A 290 14.68 -5.31 1.42
N GLN A 291 15.90 -5.83 1.66
CA GLN A 291 16.14 -6.88 2.65
C GLN A 291 15.79 -6.40 4.07
N ASN A 292 16.21 -5.20 4.45
CA ASN A 292 15.88 -4.63 5.75
C ASN A 292 14.36 -4.49 5.95
N LEU A 293 13.64 -3.99 4.94
CA LEU A 293 12.18 -3.87 4.99
C LEU A 293 11.49 -5.24 5.19
N ALA A 294 11.96 -6.27 4.47
CA ALA A 294 11.49 -7.64 4.65
C ALA A 294 11.75 -8.15 6.08
N ASP A 295 12.96 -7.93 6.61
CA ASP A 295 13.36 -8.34 7.97
C ASP A 295 12.57 -7.60 9.06
N TRP A 296 12.17 -6.36 8.82
CA TRP A 296 11.35 -5.57 9.74
C TRP A 296 9.86 -5.90 9.69
N GLY A 297 9.37 -6.54 8.62
CA GLY A 297 7.99 -6.98 8.58
C GLY A 297 7.19 -6.63 7.33
N ALA A 298 7.79 -6.05 6.28
CA ALA A 298 7.12 -5.82 5.01
C ALA A 298 6.84 -7.15 4.29
N ASP A 299 5.66 -7.27 3.69
CA ASP A 299 5.26 -8.42 2.87
C ASP A 299 5.38 -8.12 1.37
N VAL A 300 5.07 -6.88 0.97
CA VAL A 300 5.16 -6.40 -0.42
C VAL A 300 5.93 -5.07 -0.45
N ILE A 301 6.94 -5.00 -1.32
CA ILE A 301 7.77 -3.81 -1.53
C ILE A 301 7.61 -3.36 -3.00
N VAL A 302 7.14 -2.14 -3.20
CA VAL A 302 6.87 -1.56 -4.53
C VAL A 302 7.85 -0.42 -4.79
N GLY A 303 8.80 -0.66 -5.69
CA GLY A 303 9.79 0.32 -6.11
C GLY A 303 9.30 1.20 -7.27
N THR A 304 9.70 2.47 -7.24
CA THR A 304 9.40 3.52 -8.22
C THR A 304 10.60 4.47 -8.35
N HIS A 305 10.59 5.46 -9.22
CA HIS A 305 11.63 6.46 -9.51
C HIS A 305 12.51 6.19 -10.75
N PRO A 306 13.01 4.98 -11.04
CA PRO A 306 13.90 4.81 -12.21
C PRO A 306 13.24 5.17 -13.54
N HIS A 307 11.91 5.31 -13.60
CA HIS A 307 11.11 5.56 -14.81
C HIS A 307 11.23 4.48 -15.89
N VAL A 308 11.96 3.42 -15.60
CA VAL A 308 12.12 2.22 -16.41
C VAL A 308 11.93 0.98 -15.55
N LEU A 309 11.62 -0.15 -16.17
CA LEU A 309 11.44 -1.42 -15.46
C LEU A 309 12.75 -1.87 -14.79
N GLN A 310 12.65 -2.32 -13.56
CA GLN A 310 13.67 -3.15 -12.90
C GLN A 310 13.01 -4.46 -12.46
N ASP A 311 13.80 -5.51 -12.35
CA ASP A 311 13.30 -6.85 -12.05
C ASP A 311 12.62 -6.94 -10.68
N ALA A 312 11.99 -8.08 -10.43
CA ALA A 312 11.35 -8.42 -9.17
C ALA A 312 11.94 -9.72 -8.61
N GLN A 313 11.81 -9.91 -7.30
CA GLN A 313 12.26 -11.14 -6.65
C GLN A 313 11.54 -11.43 -5.34
N TRP A 314 11.60 -12.68 -4.91
CA TRP A 314 11.29 -13.08 -3.56
C TRP A 314 12.47 -12.83 -2.64
N LEU A 315 12.21 -12.29 -1.46
CA LEU A 315 13.15 -12.18 -0.35
C LEU A 315 12.74 -13.15 0.76
N THR A 316 13.72 -13.67 1.48
CA THR A 316 13.47 -14.40 2.73
C THR A 316 13.87 -13.49 3.88
N ALA A 317 12.93 -13.15 4.73
CA ALA A 317 13.14 -12.35 5.92
C ALA A 317 13.88 -13.16 7.01
N ALA A 318 14.47 -12.47 7.99
CA ALA A 318 15.22 -13.08 9.08
C ALA A 318 14.40 -14.06 9.94
N ASP A 319 13.07 -13.89 10.00
CA ASP A 319 12.13 -14.77 10.67
C ASP A 319 11.59 -15.92 9.78
N GLY A 320 12.06 -16.04 8.55
CA GLY A 320 11.69 -17.08 7.59
C GLY A 320 10.47 -16.73 6.73
N ARG A 321 9.79 -15.60 6.94
CA ARG A 321 8.69 -15.13 6.06
C ARG A 321 9.23 -14.84 4.66
N ARG A 322 8.35 -14.95 3.67
CA ARG A 322 8.64 -14.54 2.30
C ARG A 322 8.05 -13.15 2.04
N SER A 323 8.85 -12.26 1.49
CA SER A 323 8.43 -10.93 1.04
C SER A 323 8.65 -10.83 -0.46
N PHE A 324 7.79 -10.11 -1.16
CA PHE A 324 7.93 -9.86 -2.60
C PHE A 324 8.38 -8.42 -2.85
N VAL A 325 9.41 -8.22 -3.66
CA VAL A 325 9.86 -6.89 -4.12
C VAL A 325 9.82 -6.79 -5.64
N ALA A 326 9.15 -5.73 -6.16
CA ALA A 326 9.35 -5.22 -7.50
C ALA A 326 10.22 -3.97 -7.39
N PHE A 327 11.45 -3.98 -7.94
CA PHE A 327 12.41 -2.89 -7.71
C PHE A 327 12.05 -1.61 -8.45
N SER A 328 11.42 -1.70 -9.64
CA SER A 328 10.80 -0.57 -10.31
C SER A 328 9.71 -1.03 -11.28
N LEU A 329 8.53 -0.45 -11.13
CA LEU A 329 7.42 -0.66 -12.04
C LEU A 329 7.46 0.29 -13.26
N GLY A 330 8.47 1.18 -13.35
CA GLY A 330 8.59 2.18 -14.42
C GLY A 330 7.46 3.18 -14.44
N ASN A 331 7.32 3.89 -15.56
CA ASN A 331 6.23 4.85 -15.75
C ASN A 331 4.90 4.16 -16.05
N PHE A 332 3.87 4.59 -15.34
CA PHE A 332 2.49 4.25 -15.69
C PHE A 332 1.92 5.22 -16.73
N LEU A 333 2.07 6.51 -16.50
CA LEU A 333 1.65 7.57 -17.41
C LEU A 333 2.66 8.71 -17.38
N SER A 334 3.31 8.98 -18.50
CA SER A 334 4.24 10.11 -18.64
C SER A 334 4.32 10.59 -20.08
N THR A 335 5.06 11.68 -20.35
CA THR A 335 5.45 12.05 -21.72
C THR A 335 6.96 12.12 -21.88
N GLN A 336 7.70 11.36 -21.08
CA GLN A 336 9.10 11.06 -21.36
C GLN A 336 9.22 10.40 -22.73
N SER A 337 10.39 10.38 -23.34
CA SER A 337 10.48 10.13 -24.79
C SER A 337 11.45 9.04 -25.17
N ARG A 338 12.10 8.37 -24.23
CA ARG A 338 12.91 7.19 -24.53
C ARG A 338 12.03 5.95 -24.57
N PRO A 339 12.24 5.00 -25.50
CA PRO A 339 11.45 3.77 -25.59
C PRO A 339 11.29 3.04 -24.26
N ASP A 340 12.36 2.94 -23.47
CA ASP A 340 12.38 2.25 -22.18
C ASP A 340 11.48 2.95 -21.13
N GLN A 341 11.37 4.29 -21.19
CA GLN A 341 10.51 5.09 -20.32
C GLN A 341 9.02 5.00 -20.66
N LEU A 342 8.69 4.43 -21.84
CA LEU A 342 7.30 4.24 -22.28
C LEU A 342 6.74 2.88 -21.88
N VAL A 343 7.58 2.01 -21.30
CA VAL A 343 7.19 0.67 -20.85
C VAL A 343 7.26 0.62 -19.32
N GLY A 344 6.11 0.45 -18.71
CA GLY A 344 5.97 0.19 -17.27
C GLY A 344 5.36 -1.18 -17.03
N ALA A 345 4.96 -1.45 -15.79
CA ALA A 345 4.21 -2.65 -15.44
C ALA A 345 3.21 -2.38 -14.31
N ILE A 346 2.15 -3.19 -14.26
CA ILE A 346 1.27 -3.34 -13.11
C ILE A 346 1.65 -4.66 -12.43
N LEU A 347 2.02 -4.60 -11.16
CA LEU A 347 2.15 -5.78 -10.32
C LEU A 347 0.75 -6.22 -9.89
N THR A 348 0.44 -7.51 -10.01
CA THR A 348 -0.70 -8.14 -9.33
C THR A 348 -0.20 -9.27 -8.44
N LEU A 349 -0.91 -9.51 -7.34
CA LEU A 349 -0.66 -10.63 -6.44
C LEU A 349 -1.90 -10.88 -5.58
N GLN A 350 -1.93 -12.02 -4.89
CA GLN A 350 -2.94 -12.34 -3.90
C GLN A 350 -2.36 -12.20 -2.50
N LEU A 351 -3.12 -11.54 -1.61
CA LEU A 351 -2.86 -11.46 -0.18
C LEU A 351 -3.85 -12.40 0.50
N GLN A 352 -3.39 -13.59 0.94
CA GLN A 352 -4.23 -14.61 1.52
C GLN A 352 -4.02 -14.71 3.03
N LYS A 353 -5.11 -14.58 3.77
CA LYS A 353 -5.18 -14.80 5.21
C LYS A 353 -5.98 -16.07 5.48
N THR A 354 -5.37 -17.00 6.19
CA THR A 354 -6.00 -18.26 6.61
C THR A 354 -6.11 -18.30 8.13
N THR A 355 -7.33 -18.32 8.65
CA THR A 355 -7.61 -18.49 10.07
C THR A 355 -7.98 -19.94 10.34
N GLN A 356 -7.16 -20.65 11.11
CA GLN A 356 -7.38 -22.04 11.48
C GLN A 356 -8.46 -22.16 12.58
N PRO A 357 -9.12 -23.30 12.73
CA PRO A 357 -10.11 -23.52 13.80
C PRO A 357 -9.57 -23.30 15.23
N ASN A 358 -8.27 -23.47 15.44
CA ASN A 358 -7.62 -23.19 16.71
C ASN A 358 -7.29 -21.68 16.95
N GLY A 359 -7.70 -20.80 16.00
CA GLY A 359 -7.47 -19.36 16.06
C GLY A 359 -6.10 -18.91 15.58
N SER A 360 -5.21 -19.80 15.13
CA SER A 360 -3.94 -19.36 14.52
C SER A 360 -4.18 -18.78 13.13
N VAL A 361 -3.43 -17.69 12.81
CA VAL A 361 -3.55 -16.97 11.55
C VAL A 361 -2.25 -17.13 10.76
N GLN A 362 -2.38 -17.44 9.46
CA GLN A 362 -1.29 -17.45 8.50
C GLN A 362 -1.59 -16.47 7.38
N CYS A 363 -0.62 -15.61 7.04
CA CYS A 363 -0.71 -14.63 5.98
C CYS A 363 0.35 -14.92 4.93
N GLU A 364 -0.05 -14.99 3.65
CA GLU A 364 0.84 -15.35 2.54
C GLU A 364 0.63 -14.44 1.34
N VAL A 365 1.73 -14.01 0.72
CA VAL A 365 1.72 -13.37 -0.61
C VAL A 365 1.83 -14.47 -1.65
N LEU A 366 0.89 -14.51 -2.59
CA LEU A 366 0.80 -15.56 -3.60
C LEU A 366 0.73 -14.96 -5.01
N GLU A 367 1.16 -15.74 -6.00
CA GLU A 367 0.96 -15.49 -7.43
C GLU A 367 1.38 -14.08 -7.91
N PRO A 368 2.59 -13.58 -7.56
CA PRO A 368 3.01 -12.29 -8.09
C PRO A 368 3.21 -12.35 -9.60
N GLN A 369 2.59 -11.40 -10.31
CA GLN A 369 2.66 -11.26 -11.76
C GLN A 369 2.92 -9.80 -12.13
N LEU A 370 3.71 -9.57 -13.15
CA LEU A 370 3.99 -8.26 -13.73
C LEU A 370 3.39 -8.19 -15.14
N HIS A 371 2.38 -7.33 -15.28
CA HIS A 371 1.67 -7.06 -16.52
C HIS A 371 2.25 -5.79 -17.16
N PRO A 372 3.07 -5.89 -18.22
CA PRO A 372 3.65 -4.70 -18.83
C PRO A 372 2.58 -3.76 -19.38
N THR A 373 2.87 -2.46 -19.26
CA THR A 373 2.05 -1.38 -19.79
C THR A 373 2.83 -0.54 -20.79
N VAL A 374 2.12 0.17 -21.65
CA VAL A 374 2.69 1.09 -22.63
C VAL A 374 2.02 2.44 -22.52
N THR A 375 2.77 3.48 -22.19
CA THR A 375 2.28 4.85 -22.39
C THR A 375 2.29 5.16 -23.87
N HIS A 376 1.13 5.37 -24.46
CA HIS A 376 0.95 5.74 -25.85
C HIS A 376 0.65 7.23 -26.00
N TYR A 377 1.22 7.85 -27.03
CA TYR A 377 0.81 9.17 -27.51
C TYR A 377 1.01 9.28 -29.02
N ASP A 378 0.15 10.09 -29.67
CA ASP A 378 0.24 10.42 -31.07
C ASP A 378 1.28 11.53 -31.33
N ALA A 379 1.44 11.95 -32.57
CA ALA A 379 2.32 13.05 -32.94
C ALA A 379 2.08 14.30 -32.08
N GLY A 380 3.17 14.97 -31.70
CA GLY A 380 3.13 16.13 -30.82
C GLY A 380 2.76 15.82 -29.37
N LYS A 381 2.93 14.56 -28.94
CA LYS A 381 2.53 14.08 -27.59
C LYS A 381 1.06 14.34 -27.30
N SER A 382 0.20 14.16 -28.30
CA SER A 382 -1.25 14.26 -28.15
C SER A 382 -1.87 12.89 -27.84
N ASN A 383 -3.10 12.88 -27.34
CA ASN A 383 -3.84 11.66 -27.01
C ASN A 383 -3.07 10.68 -26.09
N VAL A 384 -2.42 11.22 -25.06
CA VAL A 384 -1.63 10.44 -24.11
C VAL A 384 -2.54 9.54 -23.28
N ARG A 385 -2.27 8.23 -23.25
CA ARG A 385 -3.02 7.23 -22.51
C ARG A 385 -2.18 5.97 -22.30
N THR A 386 -2.56 5.14 -21.34
CA THR A 386 -1.86 3.90 -21.01
C THR A 386 -2.66 2.68 -21.49
N TYR A 387 -1.96 1.70 -22.04
CA TYR A 387 -2.49 0.38 -22.44
C TYR A 387 -1.77 -0.72 -21.66
N LEU A 388 -2.44 -1.85 -21.44
CA LEU A 388 -1.73 -3.10 -21.18
C LEU A 388 -1.00 -3.54 -22.45
N LEU A 389 0.21 -4.08 -22.31
CA LEU A 389 0.99 -4.54 -23.49
C LEU A 389 0.28 -5.65 -24.25
N ARG A 390 -0.46 -6.53 -23.55
CA ARG A 390 -1.26 -7.59 -24.20
C ARG A 390 -2.33 -7.07 -25.15
N ASP A 391 -2.82 -5.84 -24.90
CA ASP A 391 -3.85 -5.17 -25.70
C ASP A 391 -3.25 -4.16 -26.70
N TYR A 392 -1.91 -4.00 -26.70
CA TYR A 392 -1.21 -3.03 -27.53
C TYR A 392 -0.85 -3.64 -28.89
N THR A 393 -1.36 -3.02 -29.96
CA THR A 393 -1.23 -3.61 -31.32
C THR A 393 -0.03 -3.09 -32.10
N GLN A 394 0.32 -3.78 -33.20
CA GLN A 394 1.35 -3.35 -34.12
C GLN A 394 1.00 -1.99 -34.77
N GLU A 395 -0.28 -1.75 -35.04
CA GLU A 395 -0.78 -0.47 -35.60
C GLU A 395 -0.59 0.68 -34.61
N LEU A 396 -0.90 0.46 -33.33
CA LEU A 396 -0.64 1.45 -32.27
C LEU A 396 0.86 1.76 -32.16
N ALA A 397 1.71 0.73 -32.16
CA ALA A 397 3.16 0.91 -32.13
C ALA A 397 3.67 1.69 -33.34
N ALA A 398 3.13 1.42 -34.54
CA ALA A 398 3.48 2.11 -35.79
C ALA A 398 3.01 3.58 -35.80
N ALA A 399 1.88 3.89 -35.15
CA ALA A 399 1.32 5.24 -35.03
C ALA A 399 1.92 6.06 -33.87
N HIS A 400 2.71 5.44 -32.99
CA HIS A 400 3.22 6.10 -31.80
C HIS A 400 4.12 7.30 -32.13
N GLY A 401 3.84 8.45 -31.51
CA GLY A 401 4.55 9.71 -31.77
C GLY A 401 6.06 9.70 -31.45
N VAL A 402 6.53 8.76 -30.60
CA VAL A 402 7.96 8.58 -30.30
C VAL A 402 8.78 8.19 -31.54
N ARG A 403 8.16 7.61 -32.56
CA ARG A 403 8.81 7.18 -33.81
C ARG A 403 9.45 8.35 -34.57
N ALA A 404 9.02 9.57 -34.31
CA ALA A 404 9.71 10.76 -34.85
C ALA A 404 11.20 10.83 -34.45
N ASN A 405 11.56 10.30 -33.27
CA ASN A 405 12.94 10.27 -32.76
C ASN A 405 13.53 8.84 -32.74
N TYR A 406 12.69 7.81 -32.67
CA TYR A 406 13.06 6.40 -32.58
C TYR A 406 12.27 5.60 -33.62
N SER A 407 12.70 5.66 -34.88
CA SER A 407 12.00 5.06 -36.03
C SER A 407 11.82 3.54 -35.92
N ASP A 408 12.65 2.88 -35.12
CA ASP A 408 12.65 1.44 -34.85
C ASP A 408 11.69 1.07 -33.68
N PHE A 409 10.99 2.03 -33.11
CA PHE A 409 9.98 1.74 -32.08
C PHE A 409 8.85 0.88 -32.65
N SER A 410 8.63 -0.29 -32.08
CA SER A 410 7.75 -1.34 -32.57
C SER A 410 7.22 -2.20 -31.41
N LEU A 411 6.19 -2.98 -31.66
CA LEU A 411 5.65 -3.92 -30.66
C LEU A 411 6.73 -4.92 -30.21
N ASP A 412 7.53 -5.46 -31.14
CA ASP A 412 8.65 -6.36 -30.83
C ASP A 412 9.69 -5.70 -29.90
N ARG A 413 10.04 -4.43 -30.13
CA ARG A 413 10.96 -3.69 -29.26
C ARG A 413 10.38 -3.51 -27.86
N ILE A 414 9.09 -3.17 -27.75
CA ILE A 414 8.41 -3.00 -26.46
C ILE A 414 8.40 -4.32 -25.67
N GLN A 415 8.06 -5.43 -26.35
CA GLN A 415 8.08 -6.77 -25.75
C GLN A 415 9.49 -7.15 -25.26
N LYS A 416 10.52 -6.85 -26.04
CA LYS A 416 11.93 -7.08 -25.65
C LYS A 416 12.34 -6.25 -24.44
N ILE A 417 11.88 -5.00 -24.30
CA ILE A 417 12.14 -4.19 -23.12
C ILE A 417 11.57 -4.90 -21.88
N ALA A 418 10.33 -5.38 -21.93
CA ALA A 418 9.74 -6.11 -20.83
C ALA A 418 10.47 -7.43 -20.53
N GLN A 419 10.75 -8.24 -21.56
CA GLN A 419 11.43 -9.54 -21.42
C GLN A 419 12.86 -9.44 -20.89
N ASN A 420 13.59 -8.37 -21.22
CA ASN A 420 14.96 -8.17 -20.78
C ASN A 420 15.07 -7.69 -19.32
N ASN A 421 14.00 -7.11 -18.77
CA ASN A 421 14.04 -6.43 -17.48
C ASN A 421 13.08 -7.02 -16.43
N ILE A 422 12.28 -8.02 -16.79
CA ILE A 422 11.41 -8.76 -15.89
C ILE A 422 11.71 -10.25 -16.04
N SER A 423 11.98 -10.93 -14.92
CA SER A 423 12.17 -12.38 -14.87
C SER A 423 10.95 -13.11 -15.42
N ALA A 424 11.17 -14.12 -16.27
CA ALA A 424 10.11 -14.87 -16.95
C ALA A 424 9.11 -15.54 -15.98
N SER A 425 9.51 -15.79 -14.73
CA SER A 425 8.64 -16.34 -13.69
C SER A 425 7.53 -15.39 -13.22
N PHE A 426 7.67 -14.08 -13.50
CA PHE A 426 6.70 -13.06 -13.11
C PHE A 426 6.05 -12.34 -14.29
N LEU A 427 6.66 -12.43 -15.48
CA LEU A 427 6.24 -11.69 -16.66
C LEU A 427 4.99 -12.29 -17.31
N VAL A 428 3.94 -11.48 -17.53
CA VAL A 428 2.72 -11.85 -18.26
C VAL A 428 2.61 -11.04 -19.54
N LEU A 429 2.71 -11.68 -20.68
CA LEU A 429 2.63 -11.02 -22.01
C LEU A 429 1.32 -11.27 -22.76
N THR A 430 0.50 -12.22 -22.31
CA THR A 430 -0.76 -12.65 -22.97
C THR A 430 -1.94 -12.55 -22.02
#